data_fd96a94a0012a1f3cdca8c2debef6a73
#
_entry.id   fd96a94a0012a1f3cdca8c2debef6a73
#
_cell.length_a   1.000
_cell.length_b   1.000
_cell.length_c   1.000
_cell.angle_alpha   90.00
_cell.angle_beta   90.00
_cell.angle_gamma   90.00
#
_symmetry.space_group_name_H-M   'P 1'
#
loop_
_entity.id
_entity.type
_entity.pdbx_description
1 polymer ?
#
loop_
_entity_poly.entity_id
_entity_poly.type
_entity_poly.pdbx_seq_one_letter_code
_entity_poly.pdbx_strand_id
1 'polypeptide(L)'
;MKKLYIIGNGFDLYHGLPSSYYSFRDYVKIHDPELFDRIEMYLYPTSNSPEANLDLWKIFEESLGNLDDDKLRDFARNYLVEYGDDDWSEDYNFTYQRSLSEITDSLNIQLRDLLRTWIQDVDKVLPNKNRIPLDKDAKYLSFNYTHTLENLYELSKDILHIHGLVSDENSQLTLGHSQEPKPRRTEEDIKNSMSAESYEEYKEERAGDDPRIYEGEDIIGEYWENSYKNTSKIISENQFFFDDLKDIEEIHVIGLSFSPIDLDYLHEVCRQTPNAKWYVSFHTLKEKEEFREVLINILGVKENNIQLFHL
;
A
#
# COMPACT_ATOMS: atom_id res chain seq x y z
N MET A 1 -17.88 26.43 12.92
CA MET A 1 -16.68 26.18 12.08
C MET A 1 -16.80 24.78 11.52
N LYS A 2 -16.65 24.62 10.20
CA LYS A 2 -16.68 23.29 9.56
C LYS A 2 -15.33 22.62 9.75
N LYS A 3 -15.34 21.35 10.13
CA LYS A 3 -14.14 20.59 10.48
C LYS A 3 -13.97 19.36 9.60
N LEU A 4 -12.70 19.02 9.34
CA LEU A 4 -12.28 17.75 8.78
C LEU A 4 -11.40 17.03 9.82
N TYR A 5 -11.70 15.79 10.11
CA TYR A 5 -10.80 14.90 10.83
C TYR A 5 -10.11 13.97 9.84
N ILE A 6 -8.79 13.91 9.91
CA ILE A 6 -7.94 12.96 9.17
C ILE A 6 -7.43 11.95 10.18
N ILE A 7 -7.79 10.68 9.99
CA ILE A 7 -7.55 9.62 10.96
C ILE A 7 -6.59 8.61 10.38
N GLY A 8 -5.48 8.37 11.07
CA GLY A 8 -4.50 7.35 10.73
C GLY A 8 -4.37 6.27 11.80
N ASN A 9 -3.55 5.27 11.56
CA ASN A 9 -3.43 4.07 12.41
C ASN A 9 -3.06 4.36 13.88
N GLY A 10 -2.35 5.47 14.14
CA GLY A 10 -2.07 5.91 15.52
C GLY A 10 -3.31 6.17 16.36
N PHE A 11 -4.45 6.46 15.72
CA PHE A 11 -5.74 6.58 16.42
C PHE A 11 -6.22 5.22 16.98
N ASP A 12 -6.13 4.16 16.21
CA ASP A 12 -6.45 2.81 16.65
C ASP A 12 -5.51 2.34 17.75
N LEU A 13 -4.21 2.59 17.59
CA LEU A 13 -3.19 2.29 18.60
C LEU A 13 -3.44 3.05 19.92
N TYR A 14 -3.85 4.31 19.84
CA TYR A 14 -4.23 5.10 21.02
C TYR A 14 -5.38 4.44 21.80
N HIS A 15 -6.34 3.84 21.10
CA HIS A 15 -7.45 3.10 21.70
C HIS A 15 -7.08 1.69 22.14
N GLY A 16 -5.81 1.29 21.98
CA GLY A 16 -5.29 0.00 22.40
C GLY A 16 -5.59 -1.16 21.45
N LEU A 17 -6.00 -0.85 20.21
CA LEU A 17 -6.18 -1.86 19.19
C LEU A 17 -4.82 -2.32 18.66
N PRO A 18 -4.59 -3.62 18.43
CA PRO A 18 -3.32 -4.15 17.93
C PRO A 18 -3.22 -4.01 16.40
N SER A 19 -3.34 -2.79 15.88
CA SER A 19 -3.42 -2.46 14.46
C SER A 19 -2.07 -2.07 13.82
N SER A 20 -0.94 -2.28 14.52
CA SER A 20 0.38 -2.01 13.96
C SER A 20 0.80 -3.06 12.96
N TYR A 21 1.62 -2.69 11.95
CA TYR A 21 2.22 -3.67 11.04
C TYR A 21 3.16 -4.66 11.75
N TYR A 22 3.67 -4.35 12.95
CA TYR A 22 4.34 -5.34 13.81
C TYR A 22 3.39 -6.43 14.30
N SER A 23 2.17 -6.05 14.69
CA SER A 23 1.12 -7.01 15.07
C SER A 23 0.68 -7.84 13.87
N PHE A 24 0.58 -7.23 12.70
CA PHE A 24 0.30 -7.95 11.45
C PHE A 24 1.41 -8.94 11.09
N ARG A 25 2.68 -8.56 11.23
CA ARG A 25 3.82 -9.45 11.05
C ARG A 25 3.70 -10.72 11.91
N ASP A 26 3.42 -10.54 13.19
CA ASP A 26 3.29 -11.67 14.10
C ASP A 26 2.07 -12.53 13.74
N TYR A 27 1.00 -11.91 13.27
CA TYR A 27 -0.19 -12.60 12.76
C TYR A 27 0.15 -13.43 11.52
N VAL A 28 0.82 -12.86 10.50
CA VAL A 28 1.27 -13.58 9.31
C VAL A 28 2.13 -14.77 9.69
N LYS A 29 3.12 -14.56 10.55
CA LYS A 29 4.05 -15.60 10.99
C LYS A 29 3.36 -16.80 11.64
N ILE A 30 2.25 -16.56 12.34
CA ILE A 30 1.49 -17.62 13.03
C ILE A 30 0.52 -18.34 12.10
N HIS A 31 -0.18 -17.57 11.23
CA HIS A 31 -1.29 -18.11 10.43
C HIS A 31 -0.86 -18.58 9.04
N ASP A 32 0.24 -18.04 8.53
CA ASP A 32 0.82 -18.39 7.24
C ASP A 32 2.35 -18.24 7.26
N PRO A 33 3.07 -19.22 7.86
CA PRO A 33 4.53 -19.18 7.93
C PRO A 33 5.20 -19.16 6.54
N GLU A 34 4.60 -19.77 5.54
CA GLU A 34 5.15 -19.80 4.18
C GLU A 34 5.08 -18.41 3.53
N LEU A 35 3.94 -17.72 3.63
CA LEU A 35 3.81 -16.34 3.21
C LEU A 35 4.78 -15.43 3.97
N PHE A 36 4.96 -15.65 5.29
CA PHE A 36 5.93 -14.91 6.09
C PHE A 36 7.35 -15.07 5.53
N ASP A 37 7.77 -16.30 5.23
CA ASP A 37 9.10 -16.57 4.68
C ASP A 37 9.26 -15.95 3.27
N ARG A 38 8.22 -15.95 2.44
CA ARG A 38 8.22 -15.29 1.13
C ARG A 38 8.37 -13.76 1.26
N ILE A 39 7.67 -13.13 2.19
CA ILE A 39 7.81 -11.69 2.49
C ILE A 39 9.24 -11.37 2.90
N GLU A 40 9.80 -12.11 3.88
CA GLU A 40 11.17 -11.90 4.35
C GLU A 40 12.20 -12.14 3.25
N MET A 41 11.94 -13.09 2.35
CA MET A 41 12.85 -13.49 1.29
C MET A 41 12.87 -12.50 0.12
N TYR A 42 11.71 -12.03 -0.33
CA TYR A 42 11.57 -11.30 -1.58
C TYR A 42 11.34 -9.80 -1.40
N LEU A 43 10.78 -9.36 -0.27
CA LEU A 43 10.55 -7.93 -0.02
C LEU A 43 11.61 -7.31 0.90
N TYR A 44 12.39 -8.12 1.63
CA TYR A 44 13.45 -7.66 2.54
C TYR A 44 14.83 -8.29 2.22
N PRO A 45 15.25 -8.31 0.95
CA PRO A 45 16.40 -9.12 0.50
C PRO A 45 17.75 -8.69 1.07
N THR A 46 17.87 -7.46 1.56
CA THR A 46 19.16 -6.88 2.00
C THR A 46 19.46 -7.06 3.47
N SER A 47 18.53 -7.60 4.23
CA SER A 47 18.68 -7.73 5.67
C SER A 47 19.38 -9.02 6.04
N ASN A 48 20.53 -8.89 6.72
CA ASN A 48 21.30 -10.02 7.24
C ASN A 48 20.90 -10.43 8.67
N SER A 49 19.86 -9.77 9.25
CA SER A 49 19.38 -10.11 10.59
C SER A 49 17.86 -9.91 10.71
N PRO A 50 17.18 -10.80 11.47
CA PRO A 50 15.75 -10.64 11.74
C PRO A 50 15.37 -9.33 12.45
N GLU A 51 16.34 -8.74 13.20
CA GLU A 51 16.12 -7.48 13.90
C GLU A 51 16.10 -6.29 12.94
N ALA A 52 16.92 -6.30 11.89
CA ALA A 52 16.90 -5.26 10.86
C ALA A 52 15.58 -5.29 10.05
N ASN A 53 15.01 -6.46 9.86
CA ASN A 53 13.71 -6.60 9.18
C ASN A 53 12.55 -6.03 10.01
N LEU A 54 12.67 -5.96 11.34
CA LEU A 54 11.62 -5.34 12.15
C LEU A 54 11.35 -3.89 11.75
N ASP A 55 12.39 -3.09 11.50
CA ASP A 55 12.19 -1.70 11.08
C ASP A 55 11.51 -1.59 9.71
N LEU A 56 11.73 -2.56 8.80
CA LEU A 56 11.07 -2.60 7.49
C LEU A 56 9.58 -2.90 7.59
N TRP A 57 9.15 -3.68 8.58
CA TRP A 57 7.72 -3.89 8.85
C TRP A 57 7.01 -2.60 9.30
N LYS A 58 7.72 -1.62 9.81
CA LYS A 58 7.13 -0.31 10.09
C LYS A 58 6.67 0.43 8.84
N ILE A 59 7.36 0.21 7.72
CA ILE A 59 7.09 0.79 6.41
C ILE A 59 6.60 -0.29 5.42
N PHE A 60 5.79 -1.22 5.91
CA PHE A 60 5.39 -2.42 5.17
C PHE A 60 4.79 -2.14 3.79
N GLU A 61 3.93 -1.13 3.66
CA GLU A 61 3.35 -0.76 2.37
C GLU A 61 4.42 -0.31 1.36
N GLU A 62 5.40 0.47 1.80
CA GLU A 62 6.54 0.87 0.95
C GLU A 62 7.39 -0.34 0.55
N SER A 63 7.52 -1.31 1.46
CA SER A 63 8.31 -2.52 1.22
C SER A 63 7.73 -3.42 0.13
N LEU A 64 6.43 -3.33 -0.18
CA LEU A 64 5.84 -4.01 -1.34
C LEU A 64 6.48 -3.57 -2.67
N GLY A 65 7.06 -2.36 -2.71
CA GLY A 65 7.83 -1.84 -3.83
C GLY A 65 9.30 -2.29 -3.87
N ASN A 66 9.71 -3.23 -3.02
CA ASN A 66 11.09 -3.73 -2.94
C ASN A 66 11.22 -5.18 -3.43
N LEU A 67 10.28 -5.66 -4.26
CA LEU A 67 10.37 -7.02 -4.79
C LEU A 67 11.74 -7.25 -5.45
N ASP A 68 12.44 -8.29 -5.01
CA ASP A 68 13.71 -8.74 -5.60
C ASP A 68 13.41 -9.60 -6.84
N ASP A 69 13.18 -8.93 -7.96
CA ASP A 69 12.87 -9.56 -9.26
C ASP A 69 13.95 -10.55 -9.68
N ASP A 70 15.22 -10.23 -9.43
CA ASP A 70 16.33 -11.08 -9.86
C ASP A 70 16.35 -12.39 -9.07
N LYS A 71 16.13 -12.31 -7.76
CA LYS A 71 16.02 -13.49 -6.91
C LYS A 71 14.82 -14.35 -7.26
N LEU A 72 13.71 -13.72 -7.63
CA LEU A 72 12.51 -14.41 -8.06
C LEU A 72 12.76 -15.15 -9.40
N ARG A 73 13.42 -14.50 -10.36
CA ARG A 73 13.84 -15.12 -11.63
C ARG A 73 14.81 -16.27 -11.41
N ASP A 74 15.81 -16.07 -10.56
CA ASP A 74 16.81 -17.12 -10.27
C ASP A 74 16.17 -18.35 -9.62
N PHE A 75 15.21 -18.15 -8.72
CA PHE A 75 14.43 -19.25 -8.16
C PHE A 75 13.63 -20.00 -9.24
N ALA A 76 12.90 -19.25 -10.07
CA ALA A 76 12.03 -19.83 -11.09
C ALA A 76 12.81 -20.60 -12.18
N ARG A 77 14.05 -20.15 -12.52
CA ARG A 77 14.92 -20.83 -13.48
C ARG A 77 15.20 -22.29 -13.13
N ASN A 78 15.13 -22.68 -11.85
CA ASN A 78 15.26 -24.07 -11.46
C ASN A 78 14.11 -24.96 -12.00
N TYR A 79 13.02 -24.35 -12.45
CA TYR A 79 11.84 -25.01 -13.01
C TYR A 79 11.76 -24.88 -14.54
N LEU A 80 12.78 -24.28 -15.17
CA LEU A 80 12.89 -24.14 -16.64
C LEU A 80 13.62 -25.35 -17.20
N VAL A 81 12.89 -26.45 -17.44
CA VAL A 81 13.44 -27.67 -18.04
C VAL A 81 13.68 -27.45 -19.53
N GLU A 82 14.88 -27.83 -20.04
CA GLU A 82 15.21 -27.66 -21.44
C GLU A 82 14.41 -28.61 -22.37
N TYR A 83 14.03 -28.10 -23.54
CA TYR A 83 13.39 -28.91 -24.58
C TYR A 83 14.40 -29.94 -25.11
N GLY A 84 14.21 -31.18 -24.79
CA GLY A 84 15.09 -32.26 -25.23
C GLY A 84 15.82 -32.98 -24.10
N ASP A 85 15.62 -32.57 -22.87
CA ASP A 85 16.00 -33.37 -21.70
C ASP A 85 15.20 -34.68 -21.67
N ASP A 86 15.85 -35.75 -21.24
CA ASP A 86 15.24 -37.11 -21.18
C ASP A 86 13.98 -37.12 -20.30
N ASP A 87 13.92 -36.23 -19.31
CA ASP A 87 12.80 -36.10 -18.36
C ASP A 87 11.75 -35.06 -18.82
N TRP A 88 11.90 -34.46 -20.01
CA TRP A 88 10.97 -33.44 -20.49
C TRP A 88 9.56 -33.99 -20.74
N SER A 89 8.55 -33.28 -20.26
CA SER A 89 7.13 -33.55 -20.55
C SER A 89 6.38 -32.25 -20.83
N GLU A 90 5.19 -32.34 -21.44
CA GLU A 90 4.34 -31.17 -21.71
C GLU A 90 3.99 -30.37 -20.45
N ASP A 91 3.95 -31.00 -19.27
CA ASP A 91 3.69 -30.33 -17.99
C ASP A 91 4.80 -29.33 -17.63
N TYR A 92 6.03 -29.55 -18.08
CA TYR A 92 7.16 -28.61 -17.85
C TYR A 92 7.06 -27.30 -18.62
N ASN A 93 6.19 -27.21 -19.64
CA ASN A 93 5.97 -25.96 -20.36
C ASN A 93 5.46 -24.84 -19.48
N PHE A 94 4.84 -25.16 -18.34
CA PHE A 94 4.20 -24.17 -17.46
C PHE A 94 4.82 -24.11 -16.06
N THR A 95 5.83 -24.92 -15.76
CA THR A 95 6.38 -24.98 -14.40
C THR A 95 7.11 -23.72 -14.01
N TYR A 96 7.80 -23.06 -14.95
CA TYR A 96 8.46 -21.77 -14.74
C TYR A 96 7.44 -20.67 -14.39
N GLN A 97 6.42 -20.49 -15.23
CA GLN A 97 5.38 -19.49 -15.03
C GLN A 97 4.60 -19.77 -13.73
N ARG A 98 4.28 -21.03 -13.46
CA ARG A 98 3.57 -21.45 -12.23
C ARG A 98 4.38 -21.13 -10.99
N SER A 99 5.70 -21.34 -11.01
CA SER A 99 6.56 -21.03 -9.86
C SER A 99 6.64 -19.54 -9.58
N LEU A 100 6.61 -18.68 -10.62
CA LEU A 100 6.51 -17.22 -10.48
C LEU A 100 5.15 -16.80 -9.95
N SER A 101 4.05 -17.27 -10.58
CA SER A 101 2.69 -16.94 -10.16
C SER A 101 2.43 -17.33 -8.70
N GLU A 102 2.90 -18.48 -8.27
CA GLU A 102 2.70 -18.94 -6.89
C GLU A 102 3.29 -17.97 -5.87
N ILE A 103 4.45 -17.40 -6.16
CA ILE A 103 5.09 -16.42 -5.26
C ILE A 103 4.41 -15.05 -5.38
N THR A 104 4.20 -14.55 -6.60
CA THR A 104 3.60 -13.22 -6.81
C THR A 104 2.15 -13.16 -6.33
N ASP A 105 1.36 -14.21 -6.54
CA ASP A 105 -0.02 -14.31 -6.03
C ASP A 105 -0.05 -14.36 -4.51
N SER A 106 0.91 -15.06 -3.89
CA SER A 106 1.00 -15.06 -2.43
C SER A 106 1.28 -13.67 -1.87
N LEU A 107 2.19 -12.91 -2.49
CA LEU A 107 2.55 -11.55 -2.08
C LEU A 107 1.50 -10.49 -2.44
N ASN A 108 0.56 -10.80 -3.32
CA ASN A 108 -0.54 -9.92 -3.70
C ASN A 108 -1.89 -10.35 -3.12
N ILE A 109 -2.40 -11.49 -3.56
CA ILE A 109 -3.77 -11.94 -3.27
C ILE A 109 -3.85 -12.48 -1.85
N GLN A 110 -3.04 -13.49 -1.53
CA GLN A 110 -3.06 -14.16 -0.23
C GLN A 110 -2.72 -13.20 0.92
N LEU A 111 -1.76 -12.29 0.68
CA LEU A 111 -1.39 -11.24 1.64
C LEU A 111 -2.58 -10.32 1.97
N ARG A 112 -3.35 -9.87 0.97
CA ARG A 112 -4.52 -9.02 1.17
C ARG A 112 -5.66 -9.74 1.88
N ASP A 113 -5.87 -11.00 1.57
CA ASP A 113 -6.88 -11.84 2.24
C ASP A 113 -6.51 -12.04 3.72
N LEU A 114 -5.24 -12.25 4.00
CA LEU A 114 -4.76 -12.39 5.37
C LEU A 114 -4.82 -11.05 6.14
N LEU A 115 -4.49 -9.92 5.48
CA LEU A 115 -4.67 -8.58 6.04
C LEU A 115 -6.15 -8.34 6.40
N ARG A 116 -7.06 -8.65 5.50
CA ARG A 116 -8.51 -8.51 5.73
C ARG A 116 -8.95 -9.32 6.96
N THR A 117 -8.52 -10.57 7.03
CA THR A 117 -8.86 -11.47 8.15
C THR A 117 -8.30 -10.93 9.47
N TRP A 118 -7.06 -10.47 9.46
CA TRP A 118 -6.44 -9.87 10.64
C TRP A 118 -7.16 -8.60 11.10
N ILE A 119 -7.53 -7.68 10.19
CA ILE A 119 -8.26 -6.46 10.56
C ILE A 119 -9.66 -6.80 11.12
N GLN A 120 -10.33 -7.84 10.59
CA GLN A 120 -11.58 -8.33 11.17
C GLN A 120 -11.41 -8.83 12.61
N ASP A 121 -10.27 -9.42 12.94
CA ASP A 121 -9.95 -9.83 14.30
C ASP A 121 -9.59 -8.62 15.19
N VAL A 122 -8.88 -7.62 14.65
CA VAL A 122 -8.62 -6.35 15.34
C VAL A 122 -9.92 -5.63 15.71
N ASP A 123 -10.90 -5.58 14.83
CA ASP A 123 -12.20 -4.95 15.06
C ASP A 123 -13.03 -5.62 16.18
N LYS A 124 -12.72 -6.86 16.53
CA LYS A 124 -13.35 -7.58 17.66
C LYS A 124 -12.74 -7.21 19.02
N VAL A 125 -11.57 -6.57 19.03
CA VAL A 125 -10.88 -6.18 20.26
C VAL A 125 -11.60 -4.99 20.90
N LEU A 126 -11.90 -5.10 22.19
CA LEU A 126 -12.52 -4.00 22.92
C LEU A 126 -11.50 -2.89 23.20
N PRO A 127 -11.80 -1.64 22.83
CA PRO A 127 -10.93 -0.51 23.13
C PRO A 127 -10.74 -0.30 24.63
N ASN A 128 -9.52 0.02 25.07
CA ASN A 128 -9.14 0.17 26.47
C ASN A 128 -8.85 1.63 26.88
N LYS A 129 -9.04 2.59 25.99
CA LYS A 129 -8.76 4.02 26.22
C LYS A 129 -10.03 4.87 26.27
N ASN A 130 -9.94 6.01 26.95
CA ASN A 130 -10.99 7.01 26.92
C ASN A 130 -11.14 7.59 25.50
N ARG A 131 -12.39 7.96 25.16
CA ARG A 131 -12.68 8.58 23.86
C ARG A 131 -12.07 9.97 23.77
N ILE A 132 -11.53 10.28 22.60
CA ILE A 132 -11.13 11.64 22.22
C ILE A 132 -12.42 12.41 21.83
N PRO A 133 -12.57 13.69 22.21
CA PRO A 133 -13.70 14.48 21.75
C PRO A 133 -13.68 14.64 20.23
N LEU A 134 -14.63 14.06 19.52
CA LEU A 134 -14.83 14.21 18.08
C LEU A 134 -16.16 14.94 17.81
N ASP A 135 -16.17 15.77 16.80
CA ASP A 135 -17.35 16.52 16.38
C ASP A 135 -18.20 15.65 15.44
N LYS A 136 -19.39 15.24 15.84
CA LYS A 136 -20.26 14.35 15.06
C LYS A 136 -20.78 14.95 13.76
N ASP A 137 -20.71 16.26 13.63
CA ASP A 137 -21.16 17.00 12.43
C ASP A 137 -19.98 17.34 11.49
N ALA A 138 -18.78 16.82 11.78
CA ALA A 138 -17.59 17.00 10.95
C ALA A 138 -17.50 15.97 9.82
N LYS A 139 -16.64 16.23 8.84
CA LYS A 139 -16.22 15.25 7.84
C LYS A 139 -15.03 14.45 8.33
N TYR A 140 -14.92 13.21 7.86
CA TYR A 140 -13.87 12.29 8.24
C TYR A 140 -13.19 11.68 7.02
N LEU A 141 -11.87 11.79 6.95
CA LEU A 141 -11.02 11.07 6.00
C LEU A 141 -10.20 10.03 6.80
N SER A 142 -10.58 8.78 6.67
CA SER A 142 -9.94 7.68 7.39
C SER A 142 -8.98 6.91 6.48
N PHE A 143 -7.75 6.75 6.95
CA PHE A 143 -6.73 5.88 6.35
C PHE A 143 -6.76 4.47 6.96
N ASN A 144 -7.60 4.26 8.00
CA ASN A 144 -7.73 2.99 8.69
C ASN A 144 -8.74 2.09 7.99
N TYR A 145 -8.47 0.80 8.01
CA TYR A 145 -9.36 -0.25 7.50
C TYR A 145 -10.41 -0.70 8.53
N THR A 146 -10.27 -0.25 9.78
CA THR A 146 -11.09 -0.63 10.94
C THR A 146 -12.35 0.20 11.07
N HIS A 147 -13.33 -0.33 11.82
CA HIS A 147 -14.58 0.37 12.15
C HIS A 147 -14.51 1.15 13.49
N THR A 148 -13.33 1.63 13.86
CA THR A 148 -13.16 2.31 15.17
C THR A 148 -14.03 3.56 15.26
N LEU A 149 -14.18 4.33 14.19
CA LEU A 149 -15.05 5.52 14.16
C LEU A 149 -16.52 5.15 14.33
N GLU A 150 -16.99 4.12 13.68
CA GLU A 150 -18.37 3.64 13.72
C GLU A 150 -18.66 2.97 15.07
N ASN A 151 -17.84 2.01 15.46
CA ASN A 151 -18.08 1.15 16.61
C ASN A 151 -17.88 1.88 17.94
N LEU A 152 -16.83 2.69 18.07
CA LEU A 152 -16.51 3.37 19.32
C LEU A 152 -17.18 4.75 19.42
N TYR A 153 -17.27 5.51 18.33
CA TYR A 153 -17.78 6.88 18.31
C TYR A 153 -19.20 7.01 17.76
N GLU A 154 -19.77 5.91 17.25
CA GLU A 154 -21.13 5.87 16.70
C GLU A 154 -21.29 6.86 15.51
N LEU A 155 -20.22 7.06 14.76
CA LEU A 155 -20.26 7.87 13.54
C LEU A 155 -20.75 7.01 12.40
N SER A 156 -21.65 7.56 11.56
CA SER A 156 -22.23 6.82 10.43
C SER A 156 -22.39 7.66 9.16
N LYS A 157 -21.93 8.90 9.18
CA LYS A 157 -22.08 9.83 8.06
C LYS A 157 -20.78 10.59 7.82
N ASP A 158 -20.60 11.01 6.57
CA ASP A 158 -19.49 11.87 6.16
C ASP A 158 -18.09 11.29 6.45
N ILE A 159 -17.98 9.95 6.42
CA ILE A 159 -16.72 9.23 6.56
C ILE A 159 -16.32 8.69 5.19
N LEU A 160 -15.12 9.03 4.73
CA LEU A 160 -14.46 8.39 3.61
C LEU A 160 -13.31 7.51 4.13
N HIS A 161 -13.45 6.19 3.99
CA HIS A 161 -12.34 5.25 4.17
C HIS A 161 -11.57 5.17 2.85
N ILE A 162 -10.51 5.96 2.72
CA ILE A 162 -9.78 6.14 1.44
C ILE A 162 -9.06 4.87 0.99
N HIS A 163 -8.74 3.98 1.92
CA HIS A 163 -8.11 2.69 1.66
C HIS A 163 -9.10 1.52 1.67
N GLY A 164 -10.39 1.81 1.73
CA GLY A 164 -11.45 0.82 1.86
C GLY A 164 -11.71 0.42 3.31
N LEU A 165 -12.79 -0.33 3.50
CA LEU A 165 -13.26 -0.79 4.80
C LEU A 165 -13.34 -2.32 4.80
N VAL A 166 -12.91 -2.96 5.87
CA VAL A 166 -12.79 -4.43 5.93
C VAL A 166 -14.11 -5.19 5.81
N SER A 167 -15.24 -4.55 6.20
CA SER A 167 -16.58 -5.16 6.10
C SER A 167 -17.17 -5.15 4.68
N ASP A 168 -16.63 -4.35 3.79
CA ASP A 168 -17.10 -4.33 2.41
C ASP A 168 -16.39 -5.43 1.62
N GLU A 169 -17.05 -6.59 1.49
CA GLU A 169 -16.54 -7.75 0.75
C GLU A 169 -16.32 -7.45 -0.75
N ASN A 170 -17.03 -6.45 -1.29
CA ASN A 170 -16.88 -6.02 -2.67
C ASN A 170 -15.79 -4.94 -2.84
N SER A 171 -15.32 -4.34 -1.75
CA SER A 171 -14.25 -3.36 -1.76
C SER A 171 -12.89 -4.03 -1.64
N GLN A 172 -12.04 -3.82 -2.62
CA GLN A 172 -10.63 -4.21 -2.50
C GLN A 172 -9.94 -3.24 -1.53
N LEU A 173 -9.29 -3.79 -0.49
CA LEU A 173 -8.47 -2.97 0.40
C LEU A 173 -7.29 -2.39 -0.37
N THR A 174 -7.09 -1.08 -0.27
CA THR A 174 -5.95 -0.40 -0.90
C THR A 174 -4.70 -0.62 -0.06
N LEU A 175 -3.90 -1.57 -0.48
CA LEU A 175 -2.59 -1.88 0.08
C LEU A 175 -1.59 -1.87 -1.06
N GLY A 176 -0.49 -1.13 -0.94
CA GLY A 176 0.48 -1.09 -2.03
C GLY A 176 1.53 0.00 -1.87
N HIS A 177 2.50 0.01 -2.77
CA HIS A 177 3.62 0.96 -2.82
C HIS A 177 3.34 2.15 -3.76
N SER A 178 4.18 3.19 -3.67
CA SER A 178 4.06 4.42 -4.47
C SER A 178 4.86 4.38 -5.79
N GLN A 179 5.66 3.34 -6.05
CA GLN A 179 6.48 3.27 -7.26
C GLN A 179 5.59 2.95 -8.46
N GLU A 180 5.53 3.86 -9.43
CA GLU A 180 4.76 3.65 -10.64
C GLU A 180 5.35 2.48 -11.45
N PRO A 181 4.53 1.48 -11.81
CA PRO A 181 5.00 0.33 -12.56
C PRO A 181 5.47 0.78 -13.94
N LYS A 182 6.51 0.13 -14.45
CA LYS A 182 6.96 0.38 -15.82
C LYS A 182 5.85 -0.03 -16.77
N PRO A 183 5.47 0.84 -17.74
CA PRO A 183 4.44 0.47 -18.69
C PRO A 183 4.85 -0.79 -19.46
N ARG A 184 3.99 -1.79 -19.43
CA ARG A 184 4.18 -2.98 -20.26
C ARG A 184 3.99 -2.58 -21.71
N ARG A 185 4.97 -2.92 -22.54
CA ARG A 185 4.87 -2.72 -23.98
C ARG A 185 4.29 -3.97 -24.60
N THR A 186 3.12 -3.84 -25.21
CA THR A 186 2.57 -4.89 -26.05
C THR A 186 3.44 -5.07 -27.30
N GLU A 187 3.34 -6.20 -27.95
CA GLU A 187 4.04 -6.43 -29.24
C GLU A 187 3.67 -5.35 -30.27
N GLU A 188 2.44 -4.85 -30.22
CA GLU A 188 1.96 -3.76 -31.07
C GLU A 188 2.62 -2.42 -30.70
N ASP A 189 2.82 -2.12 -29.43
CA ASP A 189 3.53 -0.92 -28.97
C ASP A 189 5.00 -0.96 -29.40
N ILE A 190 5.64 -2.12 -29.28
CA ILE A 190 7.02 -2.32 -29.70
C ILE A 190 7.13 -2.11 -31.22
N LYS A 191 6.27 -2.74 -32.00
CA LYS A 191 6.20 -2.60 -33.45
C LYS A 191 5.98 -1.16 -33.88
N ASN A 192 5.08 -0.43 -33.20
CA ASN A 192 4.77 0.96 -33.50
C ASN A 192 5.86 1.95 -33.06
N SER A 193 6.75 1.55 -32.13
CA SER A 193 7.81 2.41 -31.60
C SER A 193 9.12 2.39 -32.40
N MET A 194 9.26 1.51 -33.40
CA MET A 194 10.49 1.34 -34.17
C MET A 194 10.21 1.21 -35.69
N SER A 195 11.27 1.31 -36.48
CA SER A 195 11.16 1.10 -37.92
C SER A 195 10.84 -0.37 -38.24
N ALA A 196 10.30 -0.65 -39.43
CA ALA A 196 10.04 -2.02 -39.87
C ALA A 196 11.31 -2.88 -39.86
N GLU A 197 12.46 -2.30 -40.23
CA GLU A 197 13.76 -2.97 -40.27
C GLU A 197 14.23 -3.31 -38.84
N SER A 198 14.17 -2.35 -37.92
CA SER A 198 14.52 -2.57 -36.52
C SER A 198 13.57 -3.55 -35.81
N TYR A 199 12.31 -3.60 -36.25
CA TYR A 199 11.35 -4.58 -35.72
C TYR A 199 11.64 -6.00 -36.20
N GLU A 200 12.08 -6.20 -37.45
CA GLU A 200 12.52 -7.51 -37.91
C GLU A 200 13.81 -7.96 -37.20
N GLU A 201 14.79 -7.07 -37.02
CA GLU A 201 15.99 -7.35 -36.18
C GLU A 201 15.61 -7.75 -34.75
N TYR A 202 14.71 -7.02 -34.13
CA TYR A 202 14.17 -7.34 -32.80
C TYR A 202 13.52 -8.72 -32.74
N LYS A 203 12.77 -9.12 -33.76
CA LYS A 203 12.18 -10.46 -33.84
C LYS A 203 13.22 -11.55 -34.06
N GLU A 204 14.24 -11.28 -34.87
CA GLU A 204 15.33 -12.22 -35.12
C GLU A 204 16.17 -12.45 -33.84
N GLU A 205 16.46 -11.40 -33.08
CA GLU A 205 17.14 -11.52 -31.78
C GLU A 205 16.33 -12.38 -30.81
N ARG A 206 15.00 -12.21 -30.77
CA ARG A 206 14.10 -12.96 -29.89
C ARG A 206 13.72 -14.36 -30.38
N ALA A 207 13.94 -14.66 -31.65
CA ALA A 207 13.55 -15.96 -32.23
C ALA A 207 14.30 -17.17 -31.59
N GLY A 208 15.39 -16.89 -30.88
CA GLY A 208 16.16 -17.90 -30.13
C GLY A 208 15.85 -17.97 -28.65
N ASP A 209 15.02 -17.05 -28.15
CA ASP A 209 14.70 -16.97 -26.72
C ASP A 209 13.54 -17.91 -26.35
N ASP A 210 13.57 -18.40 -25.13
CA ASP A 210 12.50 -19.25 -24.61
C ASP A 210 11.24 -18.41 -24.31
N PRO A 211 10.09 -18.67 -24.97
CA PRO A 211 8.87 -17.89 -24.77
C PRO A 211 8.35 -17.92 -23.31
N ARG A 212 8.67 -18.97 -22.56
CA ARG A 212 8.30 -19.09 -21.14
C ARG A 212 8.90 -17.99 -20.29
N ILE A 213 10.09 -17.48 -20.65
CA ILE A 213 10.75 -16.36 -19.96
C ILE A 213 9.94 -15.08 -20.13
N TYR A 214 9.41 -14.80 -21.33
CA TYR A 214 8.59 -13.61 -21.55
C TYR A 214 7.27 -13.65 -20.80
N GLU A 215 6.61 -14.81 -20.80
CA GLU A 215 5.41 -15.03 -19.99
C GLU A 215 5.70 -14.85 -18.50
N GLY A 216 6.89 -15.24 -18.03
CA GLY A 216 7.35 -14.99 -16.67
C GLY A 216 7.56 -13.51 -16.36
N GLU A 217 8.12 -12.73 -17.30
CA GLU A 217 8.25 -11.27 -17.12
C GLU A 217 6.88 -10.59 -17.04
N ASP A 218 5.89 -11.07 -17.78
CA ASP A 218 4.52 -10.57 -17.69
C ASP A 218 3.92 -10.82 -16.28
N ILE A 219 4.16 -11.99 -15.70
CA ILE A 219 3.72 -12.33 -14.32
C ILE A 219 4.38 -11.40 -13.29
N ILE A 220 5.69 -11.15 -13.40
CA ILE A 220 6.39 -10.19 -12.53
C ILE A 220 5.82 -8.78 -12.73
N GLY A 221 5.56 -8.38 -13.98
CA GLY A 221 4.93 -7.10 -14.30
C GLY A 221 3.55 -6.95 -13.68
N GLU A 222 2.74 -8.02 -13.65
CA GLU A 222 1.43 -8.03 -12.97
C GLU A 222 1.54 -7.80 -11.47
N TYR A 223 2.58 -8.34 -10.81
CA TYR A 223 2.82 -8.02 -9.41
C TYR A 223 2.98 -6.52 -9.20
N TRP A 224 3.83 -5.85 -9.99
CA TRP A 224 4.09 -4.41 -9.88
C TRP A 224 2.83 -3.57 -10.13
N GLU A 225 2.00 -3.94 -11.12
CA GLU A 225 0.74 -3.25 -11.40
C GLU A 225 -0.29 -3.44 -10.27
N ASN A 226 -0.41 -4.67 -9.75
CA ASN A 226 -1.40 -5.01 -8.72
C ASN A 226 -1.00 -4.51 -7.32
N SER A 227 0.30 -4.35 -7.04
CA SER A 227 0.81 -3.82 -5.78
C SER A 227 1.02 -2.30 -5.80
N TYR A 228 0.80 -1.63 -6.94
CA TYR A 228 0.87 -0.18 -7.05
C TYR A 228 -0.36 0.51 -6.47
N LYS A 229 -0.13 1.45 -5.55
CA LYS A 229 -1.17 2.30 -4.97
C LYS A 229 -1.32 3.57 -5.81
N ASN A 230 -2.21 3.51 -6.80
CA ASN A 230 -2.50 4.65 -7.68
C ASN A 230 -3.34 5.71 -6.96
N THR A 231 -2.67 6.57 -6.17
CA THR A 231 -3.30 7.63 -5.38
C THR A 231 -4.08 8.61 -6.22
N SER A 232 -3.58 8.96 -7.41
CA SER A 232 -4.26 9.87 -8.34
C SER A 232 -5.60 9.31 -8.82
N LYS A 233 -5.66 8.01 -9.13
CA LYS A 233 -6.90 7.33 -9.49
C LYS A 233 -7.88 7.32 -8.31
N ILE A 234 -7.40 6.96 -7.11
CA ILE A 234 -8.22 6.90 -5.90
C ILE A 234 -8.79 8.29 -5.56
N ILE A 235 -8.00 9.36 -5.67
CA ILE A 235 -8.47 10.74 -5.49
C ILE A 235 -9.56 11.08 -6.51
N SER A 236 -9.34 10.75 -7.79
CA SER A 236 -10.30 11.00 -8.86
C SER A 236 -11.64 10.28 -8.63
N GLU A 237 -11.60 9.04 -8.18
CA GLU A 237 -12.80 8.24 -7.86
C GLU A 237 -13.56 8.81 -6.64
N ASN A 238 -12.87 9.53 -5.76
CA ASN A 238 -13.43 10.17 -4.56
C ASN A 238 -13.51 11.69 -4.68
N GLN A 239 -13.42 12.24 -5.90
CA GLN A 239 -13.36 13.68 -6.15
C GLN A 239 -14.52 14.47 -5.49
N PHE A 240 -15.72 13.86 -5.44
CA PHE A 240 -16.89 14.49 -4.81
C PHE A 240 -16.65 14.80 -3.32
N PHE A 241 -15.99 13.89 -2.58
CA PHE A 241 -15.63 14.13 -1.17
C PHE A 241 -14.66 15.30 -1.04
N PHE A 242 -13.60 15.31 -1.86
CA PHE A 242 -12.59 16.36 -1.82
C PHE A 242 -13.15 17.73 -2.23
N ASP A 243 -14.00 17.79 -3.25
CA ASP A 243 -14.63 19.03 -3.70
C ASP A 243 -15.54 19.67 -2.64
N ASP A 244 -16.10 18.86 -1.74
CA ASP A 244 -16.96 19.30 -0.64
C ASP A 244 -16.16 19.79 0.60
N LEU A 245 -14.83 19.83 0.53
CA LEU A 245 -13.97 20.37 1.59
C LEU A 245 -13.76 21.89 1.54
N LYS A 246 -14.25 22.59 0.52
CA LYS A 246 -13.96 24.02 0.27
C LYS A 246 -14.28 24.97 1.43
N ASP A 247 -15.24 24.58 2.25
CA ASP A 247 -15.70 25.39 3.39
C ASP A 247 -15.08 24.94 4.73
N ILE A 248 -14.13 24.00 4.72
CA ILE A 248 -13.46 23.52 5.93
C ILE A 248 -12.52 24.62 6.46
N GLU A 249 -12.66 24.94 7.74
CA GLU A 249 -11.88 25.95 8.45
C GLU A 249 -10.84 25.34 9.39
N GLU A 250 -11.09 24.14 9.89
CA GLU A 250 -10.20 23.39 10.80
C GLU A 250 -9.99 21.97 10.32
N ILE A 251 -8.74 21.53 10.31
CA ILE A 251 -8.31 20.17 9.99
C ILE A 251 -7.64 19.59 11.22
N HIS A 252 -8.17 18.47 11.70
CA HIS A 252 -7.66 17.74 12.86
C HIS A 252 -7.06 16.43 12.38
N VAL A 253 -5.73 16.29 12.42
CA VAL A 253 -5.01 15.07 12.05
C VAL A 253 -4.68 14.29 13.31
N ILE A 254 -5.18 13.07 13.42
CA ILE A 254 -5.02 12.23 14.59
C ILE A 254 -4.42 10.88 14.20
N GLY A 255 -3.20 10.63 14.69
CA GLY A 255 -2.52 9.35 14.53
C GLY A 255 -2.08 9.01 13.11
N LEU A 256 -1.88 10.01 12.23
CA LEU A 256 -1.33 9.83 10.89
C LEU A 256 0.20 9.97 10.92
N SER A 257 0.90 9.10 10.21
CA SER A 257 2.38 9.07 10.16
C SER A 257 2.99 10.02 9.12
N PHE A 258 2.19 10.60 8.22
CA PHE A 258 2.65 11.37 7.05
C PHE A 258 3.58 10.56 6.15
N SER A 259 3.30 9.27 5.97
CA SER A 259 4.05 8.43 5.04
C SER A 259 4.05 9.03 3.63
N PRO A 260 5.17 9.01 2.90
CA PRO A 260 5.25 9.51 1.52
C PRO A 260 4.16 8.98 0.60
N ILE A 261 3.74 7.73 0.81
CA ILE A 261 2.70 7.07 0.00
C ILE A 261 1.31 7.70 0.16
N ASP A 262 1.07 8.45 1.24
CA ASP A 262 -0.22 9.08 1.55
C ASP A 262 -0.24 10.59 1.33
N LEU A 263 0.90 11.20 0.96
CA LEU A 263 1.01 12.65 0.83
C LEU A 263 0.12 13.24 -0.27
N ASP A 264 -0.15 12.50 -1.34
CA ASP A 264 -1.00 12.97 -2.43
C ASP A 264 -2.42 13.32 -1.96
N TYR A 265 -2.97 12.51 -1.05
CA TYR A 265 -4.28 12.81 -0.45
C TYR A 265 -4.26 14.10 0.38
N LEU A 266 -3.16 14.33 1.11
CA LEU A 266 -2.98 15.54 1.91
C LEU A 266 -2.74 16.77 1.03
N HIS A 267 -2.03 16.62 -0.09
CA HIS A 267 -1.91 17.68 -1.11
C HIS A 267 -3.28 18.08 -1.65
N GLU A 268 -4.13 17.10 -1.94
CA GLU A 268 -5.49 17.37 -2.41
C GLU A 268 -6.32 18.10 -1.33
N VAL A 269 -6.22 17.66 -0.06
CA VAL A 269 -6.86 18.36 1.07
C VAL A 269 -6.35 19.82 1.15
N CYS A 270 -5.04 20.04 1.11
CA CYS A 270 -4.45 21.41 1.12
C CYS A 270 -4.95 22.27 -0.03
N ARG A 271 -5.06 21.69 -1.23
CA ARG A 271 -5.56 22.37 -2.43
C ARG A 271 -7.00 22.87 -2.24
N GLN A 272 -7.85 22.05 -1.62
CA GLN A 272 -9.26 22.40 -1.36
C GLN A 272 -9.42 23.37 -0.18
N THR A 273 -8.46 23.39 0.77
CA THR A 273 -8.59 24.12 2.05
C THR A 273 -7.40 25.05 2.34
N PRO A 274 -7.06 26.00 1.44
CA PRO A 274 -5.78 26.74 1.48
C PRO A 274 -5.59 27.65 2.70
N ASN A 275 -6.64 27.92 3.47
CA ASN A 275 -6.60 28.79 4.64
C ASN A 275 -6.99 28.07 5.94
N ALA A 276 -7.23 26.78 5.92
CA ALA A 276 -7.61 26.03 7.10
C ALA A 276 -6.50 26.01 8.15
N LYS A 277 -6.89 25.91 9.41
CA LYS A 277 -5.98 25.68 10.53
C LYS A 277 -5.80 24.19 10.74
N TRP A 278 -4.56 23.77 10.94
CA TRP A 278 -4.16 22.39 11.12
C TRP A 278 -3.83 22.11 12.58
N TYR A 279 -4.52 21.17 13.18
CA TYR A 279 -4.29 20.64 14.52
C TYR A 279 -3.80 19.22 14.35
N VAL A 280 -2.50 18.97 14.60
CA VAL A 280 -1.87 17.67 14.27
C VAL A 280 -1.33 17.02 15.54
N SER A 281 -1.75 15.79 15.77
CA SER A 281 -1.25 14.98 16.88
C SER A 281 0.13 14.42 16.58
N PHE A 282 0.96 14.32 17.62
CA PHE A 282 2.23 13.60 17.58
C PHE A 282 2.38 12.73 18.84
N HIS A 283 3.22 11.72 18.77
CA HIS A 283 3.49 10.84 19.91
C HIS A 283 4.89 11.05 20.50
N THR A 284 5.87 11.41 19.67
CA THR A 284 7.25 11.66 20.09
C THR A 284 7.71 13.07 19.68
N LEU A 285 8.73 13.61 20.39
CA LEU A 285 9.30 14.90 20.03
C LEU A 285 9.96 14.88 18.64
N LYS A 286 10.45 13.71 18.20
CA LYS A 286 11.01 13.54 16.86
C LYS A 286 9.90 13.69 15.81
N GLU A 287 8.77 13.00 15.97
CA GLU A 287 7.62 13.16 15.08
C GLU A 287 7.11 14.60 15.02
N LYS A 288 7.13 15.32 16.16
CA LYS A 288 6.72 16.72 16.19
C LYS A 288 7.49 17.58 15.20
N GLU A 289 8.80 17.44 15.15
CA GLU A 289 9.66 18.21 14.24
C GLU A 289 9.47 17.73 12.79
N GLU A 290 9.46 16.42 12.57
CA GLU A 290 9.23 15.82 11.25
C GLU A 290 7.88 16.23 10.66
N PHE A 291 6.80 16.19 11.44
CA PHE A 291 5.47 16.59 10.97
C PHE A 291 5.38 18.09 10.67
N ARG A 292 6.08 18.93 11.47
CA ARG A 292 6.17 20.35 11.17
C ARG A 292 6.86 20.62 9.84
N GLU A 293 7.97 19.90 9.57
CA GLU A 293 8.70 20.02 8.30
C GLU A 293 7.84 19.59 7.12
N VAL A 294 7.14 18.47 7.22
CA VAL A 294 6.22 17.97 6.18
C VAL A 294 5.13 18.99 5.90
N LEU A 295 4.45 19.50 6.94
CA LEU A 295 3.37 20.46 6.80
C LEU A 295 3.82 21.76 6.11
N ILE A 296 4.99 22.27 6.46
CA ILE A 296 5.50 23.55 5.92
C ILE A 296 6.14 23.35 4.54
N ASN A 297 7.10 22.44 4.44
CA ASN A 297 8.00 22.32 3.30
C ASN A 297 7.43 21.49 2.15
N ILE A 298 6.57 20.49 2.47
CA ILE A 298 6.01 19.58 1.48
C ILE A 298 4.57 20.00 1.15
N LEU A 299 3.72 20.17 2.16
CA LEU A 299 2.31 20.49 1.97
C LEU A 299 2.02 22.00 1.82
N GLY A 300 3.00 22.86 2.10
CA GLY A 300 2.88 24.32 1.94
C GLY A 300 1.92 25.00 2.94
N VAL A 301 1.63 24.35 4.06
CA VAL A 301 0.78 24.92 5.11
C VAL A 301 1.49 26.08 5.78
N LYS A 302 0.81 27.23 5.93
CA LYS A 302 1.38 28.40 6.60
C LYS A 302 1.67 28.09 8.07
N GLU A 303 2.85 28.43 8.54
CA GLU A 303 3.30 28.15 9.91
C GLU A 303 2.31 28.63 10.99
N ASN A 304 1.74 29.80 10.80
CA ASN A 304 0.74 30.37 11.72
C ASN A 304 -0.60 29.61 11.76
N ASN A 305 -0.81 28.69 10.82
CA ASN A 305 -2.00 27.85 10.75
C ASN A 305 -1.74 26.46 11.36
N ILE A 306 -0.55 26.17 11.88
CA ILE A 306 -0.17 24.87 12.41
C ILE A 306 -0.15 24.90 13.94
N GLN A 307 -0.86 23.97 14.55
CA GLN A 307 -0.78 23.68 15.97
C GLN A 307 -0.54 22.18 16.18
N LEU A 308 0.55 21.84 16.87
CA LEU A 308 0.91 20.45 17.19
C LEU A 308 0.56 20.14 18.64
N PHE A 309 -0.04 18.97 18.89
CA PHE A 309 -0.41 18.53 20.25
C PHE A 309 -0.03 17.07 20.47
N HIS A 310 0.24 16.71 21.72
CA HIS A 310 0.58 15.34 22.12
C HIS A 310 -0.70 14.50 22.23
N LEU A 311 -0.73 13.31 21.59
CA LEU A 311 -1.81 12.36 21.65
C LEU A 311 -1.67 11.43 22.87
#